data_c964cdeee3c28aefef19382fa0a32ef6
#
_entry.id   c964cdeee3c28aefef19382fa0a32ef6
#
_cell.length_a   1.000
_cell.length_b   1.000
_cell.length_c   1.000
_cell.angle_alpha   90.00
_cell.angle_beta   90.00
_cell.angle_gamma   90.00
#
_symmetry.space_group_name_H-M   'P 1'
#
loop_
_entity.id
_entity.type
_entity.pdbx_description
1 polymer ?
#
loop_
_entity_poly.entity_id
_entity_poly.type
_entity_poly.pdbx_seq_one_letter_code
_entity_poly.pdbx_strand_id
1 'polypeptide(L)'
;EDVGLPAGQMGNSEVGHLNIGGGRIVYQDLVKINKAIADGSILKNPEVVKAYTYAKETGKGLHIMGLTSTGGVHSSMDHLFALCDIAKEYGLEKVYLHCFMDGRDTDPESGKGFIQDVENHLAKSTGVIATITGRYYAMDRDKRWDRVKLAYDQLVNGEGRKSDNMVQAMQESYDEGVTDEFVKPVVNSTVDGRIKEGDVVIFFNYRNDRAKE
;
A
#
# COMPACT_ATOMS: atom_id res chain seq x y z
N GLU A 1 -8.48 -16.43 -16.13
CA GLU A 1 -7.71 -17.23 -15.18
C GLU A 1 -6.64 -18.06 -15.90
N ASP A 2 -7.03 -18.80 -16.92
CA ASP A 2 -6.13 -19.75 -17.61
C ASP A 2 -5.06 -19.10 -18.49
N VAL A 3 -5.05 -17.76 -18.55
CA VAL A 3 -4.07 -16.97 -19.31
C VAL A 3 -3.22 -16.06 -18.42
N GLY A 4 -3.19 -16.31 -17.12
CA GLY A 4 -2.35 -15.56 -16.16
C GLY A 4 -2.95 -14.26 -15.65
N LEU A 5 -4.27 -14.08 -15.80
CA LEU A 5 -5.06 -12.98 -15.25
C LEU A 5 -5.81 -13.40 -13.98
N PRO A 6 -6.17 -12.45 -13.09
CA PRO A 6 -7.06 -12.73 -11.98
C PRO A 6 -8.44 -13.19 -12.44
N ALA A 7 -9.17 -13.88 -11.56
CA ALA A 7 -10.55 -14.27 -11.78
C ALA A 7 -11.42 -13.03 -12.09
N GLY A 8 -12.28 -13.13 -13.10
CA GLY A 8 -13.20 -12.06 -13.50
C GLY A 8 -12.59 -10.90 -14.30
N GLN A 9 -11.28 -10.86 -14.47
CA GLN A 9 -10.64 -9.82 -15.28
C GLN A 9 -10.71 -10.15 -16.77
N MET A 10 -11.14 -9.16 -17.56
CA MET A 10 -11.17 -9.27 -19.02
C MET A 10 -9.76 -9.39 -19.60
N GLY A 11 -9.57 -10.29 -20.58
CA GLY A 11 -8.30 -10.42 -21.31
C GLY A 11 -7.93 -9.16 -22.07
N ASN A 12 -6.62 -8.98 -22.28
CA ASN A 12 -6.08 -7.90 -23.09
C ASN A 12 -5.04 -8.42 -24.10
N SER A 13 -4.72 -7.59 -25.07
CA SER A 13 -3.82 -7.95 -26.17
C SER A 13 -2.41 -8.31 -25.69
N GLU A 14 -1.87 -7.57 -24.72
CA GLU A 14 -0.52 -7.80 -24.18
C GLU A 14 -0.40 -9.21 -23.58
N VAL A 15 -1.33 -9.56 -22.70
CA VAL A 15 -1.36 -10.89 -22.04
C VAL A 15 -1.54 -12.00 -23.06
N GLY A 16 -2.44 -11.81 -24.03
CA GLY A 16 -2.65 -12.80 -25.11
C GLY A 16 -1.38 -13.05 -25.90
N HIS A 17 -0.70 -12.01 -26.36
CA HIS A 17 0.54 -12.14 -27.14
C HIS A 17 1.70 -12.72 -26.31
N LEU A 18 1.82 -12.35 -25.04
CA LEU A 18 2.84 -12.94 -24.16
C LEU A 18 2.65 -14.45 -23.97
N ASN A 19 1.40 -14.91 -23.80
CA ASN A 19 1.11 -16.33 -23.66
C ASN A 19 1.36 -17.10 -24.96
N ILE A 20 0.95 -16.56 -26.12
CA ILE A 20 1.20 -17.16 -27.43
C ILE A 20 2.70 -17.23 -27.72
N GLY A 21 3.42 -16.11 -27.54
CA GLY A 21 4.87 -16.05 -27.77
C GLY A 21 5.68 -16.90 -26.82
N GLY A 22 5.24 -17.02 -25.57
CA GLY A 22 5.90 -17.81 -24.52
C GLY A 22 5.60 -19.32 -24.59
N GLY A 23 4.55 -19.72 -25.32
CA GLY A 23 4.08 -21.12 -25.36
C GLY A 23 3.68 -21.68 -23.99
N ARG A 24 3.38 -20.82 -23.03
CA ARG A 24 2.99 -21.15 -21.65
C ARG A 24 2.20 -20.02 -21.02
N ILE A 25 1.52 -20.31 -19.93
CA ILE A 25 0.84 -19.27 -19.14
C ILE A 25 1.89 -18.33 -18.53
N VAL A 26 1.82 -17.05 -18.88
CA VAL A 26 2.64 -15.98 -18.30
C VAL A 26 1.81 -15.23 -17.28
N TYR A 27 1.97 -15.56 -16.01
CA TYR A 27 1.24 -14.90 -14.94
C TYR A 27 1.65 -13.43 -14.79
N GLN A 28 0.67 -12.54 -14.66
CA GLN A 28 0.91 -11.15 -14.30
C GLN A 28 1.35 -11.04 -12.83
N ASP A 29 1.98 -9.93 -12.47
CA ASP A 29 2.56 -9.75 -11.13
C ASP A 29 1.52 -9.85 -10.01
N LEU A 30 0.33 -9.31 -10.21
CA LEU A 30 -0.79 -9.49 -9.27
C LEU A 30 -1.06 -10.99 -9.00
N VAL A 31 -1.14 -11.81 -10.05
CA VAL A 31 -1.42 -13.25 -9.91
C VAL A 31 -0.25 -14.00 -9.29
N LYS A 32 0.99 -13.63 -9.64
CA LYS A 32 2.18 -14.22 -9.02
C LYS A 32 2.21 -13.98 -7.51
N ILE A 33 1.94 -12.74 -7.08
CA ILE A 33 1.92 -12.38 -5.66
C ILE A 33 0.76 -13.08 -4.95
N ASN A 34 -0.44 -13.08 -5.54
CA ASN A 34 -1.60 -13.80 -4.98
C ASN A 34 -1.29 -15.28 -4.74
N LYS A 35 -0.65 -15.95 -5.72
CA LYS A 35 -0.23 -17.36 -5.56
C LYS A 35 0.82 -17.51 -4.47
N ALA A 36 1.82 -16.64 -4.42
CA ALA A 36 2.87 -16.69 -3.41
C ALA A 36 2.34 -16.47 -1.98
N ILE A 37 1.28 -15.67 -1.83
CA ILE A 37 0.58 -15.50 -0.57
C ILE A 37 -0.21 -16.77 -0.25
N ALA A 38 -1.00 -17.28 -1.20
CA ALA A 38 -1.88 -18.41 -0.99
C ALA A 38 -1.14 -19.72 -0.65
N ASP A 39 0.03 -19.95 -1.26
CA ASP A 39 0.86 -21.14 -1.02
C ASP A 39 1.95 -20.93 0.05
N GLY A 40 2.03 -19.71 0.63
CA GLY A 40 3.00 -19.35 1.65
C GLY A 40 4.44 -19.17 1.13
N SER A 41 4.69 -19.25 -0.18
CA SER A 41 6.04 -19.10 -0.72
C SER A 41 6.59 -17.69 -0.59
N ILE A 42 5.74 -16.68 -0.39
CA ILE A 42 6.14 -15.30 -0.09
C ILE A 42 7.02 -15.22 1.16
N LEU A 43 6.78 -16.08 2.16
CA LEU A 43 7.59 -16.20 3.38
C LEU A 43 9.00 -16.73 3.13
N LYS A 44 9.24 -17.32 1.96
CA LYS A 44 10.55 -17.82 1.54
C LYS A 44 11.25 -16.88 0.55
N ASN A 45 10.59 -15.79 0.15
CA ASN A 45 11.19 -14.79 -0.74
C ASN A 45 12.39 -14.14 -0.03
N PRO A 46 13.61 -14.15 -0.61
CA PRO A 46 14.81 -13.66 0.06
C PRO A 46 14.73 -12.22 0.50
N GLU A 47 14.09 -11.35 -0.30
CA GLU A 47 13.97 -9.92 0.03
C GLU A 47 12.96 -9.69 1.17
N VAL A 48 11.87 -10.46 1.21
CA VAL A 48 10.90 -10.42 2.32
C VAL A 48 11.59 -10.91 3.60
N VAL A 49 12.23 -12.07 3.57
CA VAL A 49 12.97 -12.62 4.72
C VAL A 49 14.00 -11.61 5.23
N LYS A 50 14.82 -11.05 4.33
CA LYS A 50 15.84 -10.06 4.68
C LYS A 50 15.25 -8.82 5.35
N ALA A 51 14.18 -8.25 4.79
CA ALA A 51 13.55 -7.04 5.29
C ALA A 51 12.98 -7.25 6.71
N TYR A 52 12.22 -8.32 6.91
CA TYR A 52 11.59 -8.59 8.20
C TYR A 52 12.60 -9.03 9.26
N THR A 53 13.59 -9.86 8.89
CA THR A 53 14.67 -10.25 9.80
C THR A 53 15.48 -9.05 10.24
N TYR A 54 15.85 -8.17 9.32
CA TYR A 54 16.57 -6.95 9.63
C TYR A 54 15.79 -6.04 10.60
N ALA A 55 14.51 -5.78 10.32
CA ALA A 55 13.67 -4.97 11.19
C ALA A 55 13.60 -5.57 12.62
N LYS A 56 13.46 -6.91 12.71
CA LYS A 56 13.40 -7.62 13.99
C LYS A 56 14.74 -7.54 14.77
N GLU A 57 15.85 -7.84 14.11
CA GLU A 57 17.16 -7.91 14.76
C GLU A 57 17.68 -6.53 15.18
N THR A 58 17.36 -5.48 14.40
CA THR A 58 17.81 -4.12 14.67
C THR A 58 16.84 -3.30 15.50
N GLY A 59 15.60 -3.78 15.68
CA GLY A 59 14.54 -3.03 16.36
C GLY A 59 14.10 -1.77 15.60
N LYS A 60 14.39 -1.69 14.29
CA LYS A 60 13.99 -0.61 13.40
C LYS A 60 12.52 -0.72 12.99
N GLY A 61 11.94 0.39 12.54
CA GLY A 61 10.58 0.41 12.03
C GLY A 61 10.44 -0.33 10.70
N LEU A 62 9.30 -0.99 10.52
CA LEU A 62 8.84 -1.49 9.23
C LEU A 62 7.73 -0.57 8.74
N HIS A 63 7.93 0.07 7.61
CA HIS A 63 6.97 0.93 6.95
C HIS A 63 6.41 0.22 5.73
N ILE A 64 5.09 0.08 5.65
CA ILE A 64 4.38 -0.52 4.53
C ILE A 64 3.55 0.60 3.88
N MET A 65 3.84 0.92 2.62
CA MET A 65 3.17 2.02 1.92
C MET A 65 2.68 1.61 0.54
N GLY A 66 1.62 2.24 0.08
CA GLY A 66 1.07 2.01 -1.25
C GLY A 66 -0.40 2.40 -1.37
N LEU A 67 -0.94 2.19 -2.58
CA LEU A 67 -2.32 2.51 -2.89
C LEU A 67 -3.26 1.54 -2.16
N THR A 68 -4.09 2.10 -1.29
CA THR A 68 -4.98 1.34 -0.40
C THR A 68 -6.41 1.38 -0.96
N SER A 69 -6.71 0.45 -1.85
CA SER A 69 -8.02 0.29 -2.46
C SER A 69 -8.23 -1.12 -3.02
N THR A 70 -9.45 -1.40 -3.44
CA THR A 70 -9.84 -2.65 -4.10
C THR A 70 -9.76 -2.56 -5.64
N GLY A 71 -9.27 -1.45 -6.19
CA GLY A 71 -9.24 -1.22 -7.65
C GLY A 71 -8.38 -2.21 -8.44
N GLY A 72 -7.36 -2.80 -7.83
CA GLY A 72 -6.57 -3.87 -8.43
C GLY A 72 -5.71 -3.45 -9.64
N VAL A 73 -5.48 -2.14 -9.83
CA VAL A 73 -4.69 -1.61 -10.96
C VAL A 73 -3.22 -1.46 -10.58
N HIS A 74 -2.92 -0.95 -9.42
CA HIS A 74 -1.56 -0.68 -8.94
C HIS A 74 -1.13 -1.58 -7.79
N SER A 75 -2.09 -1.99 -6.97
CA SER A 75 -1.89 -2.69 -5.70
C SER A 75 -3.09 -3.57 -5.37
N SER A 76 -2.98 -4.32 -4.29
CA SER A 76 -4.09 -5.08 -3.71
C SER A 76 -4.07 -4.92 -2.19
N MET A 77 -5.24 -4.72 -1.58
CA MET A 77 -5.39 -4.71 -0.12
C MET A 77 -5.06 -6.08 0.48
N ASP A 78 -5.31 -7.18 -0.22
CA ASP A 78 -4.93 -8.51 0.24
C ASP A 78 -3.41 -8.64 0.41
N HIS A 79 -2.63 -7.98 -0.46
CA HIS A 79 -1.17 -7.95 -0.32
C HIS A 79 -0.75 -7.14 0.92
N LEU A 80 -1.39 -5.99 1.17
CA LEU A 80 -1.16 -5.20 2.37
C LEU A 80 -1.45 -6.03 3.63
N PHE A 81 -2.58 -6.72 3.66
CA PHE A 81 -2.98 -7.55 4.79
C PHE A 81 -2.00 -8.70 5.02
N ALA A 82 -1.58 -9.39 3.96
CA ALA A 82 -0.58 -10.45 4.05
C ALA A 82 0.76 -9.93 4.61
N LEU A 83 1.21 -8.75 4.19
CA LEU A 83 2.43 -8.14 4.72
C LEU A 83 2.33 -7.81 6.22
N CYS A 84 1.16 -7.36 6.69
CA CYS A 84 0.91 -7.15 8.12
C CYS A 84 0.90 -8.47 8.89
N ASP A 85 0.31 -9.52 8.34
CA ASP A 85 0.27 -10.85 8.97
C ASP A 85 1.67 -11.46 9.07
N ILE A 86 2.50 -11.30 8.05
CA ILE A 86 3.92 -11.68 8.09
C ILE A 86 4.64 -10.91 9.21
N ALA A 87 4.41 -9.60 9.33
CA ALA A 87 5.00 -8.80 10.39
C ALA A 87 4.62 -9.31 11.79
N LYS A 88 3.36 -9.73 11.96
CA LYS A 88 2.89 -10.37 13.20
C LYS A 88 3.61 -11.69 13.47
N GLU A 89 3.77 -12.56 12.46
CA GLU A 89 4.51 -13.83 12.59
C GLU A 89 5.97 -13.61 13.01
N TYR A 90 6.61 -12.56 12.49
CA TYR A 90 7.96 -12.16 12.91
C TYR A 90 8.01 -11.52 14.30
N GLY A 91 6.84 -11.16 14.88
CA GLY A 91 6.75 -10.48 16.17
C GLY A 91 7.23 -9.03 16.11
N LEU A 92 7.02 -8.33 14.99
CA LEU A 92 7.36 -6.93 14.86
C LEU A 92 6.32 -6.05 15.57
N GLU A 93 6.80 -5.13 16.41
CA GLU A 93 5.96 -4.19 17.15
C GLU A 93 5.88 -2.80 16.48
N LYS A 94 6.93 -2.41 15.74
CA LYS A 94 7.03 -1.13 15.07
C LYS A 94 6.67 -1.28 13.59
N VAL A 95 5.38 -1.39 13.31
CA VAL A 95 4.85 -1.54 11.94
C VAL A 95 3.92 -0.36 11.64
N TYR A 96 4.29 0.44 10.64
CA TYR A 96 3.63 1.67 10.28
C TYR A 96 3.08 1.61 8.87
N LEU A 97 1.78 1.87 8.70
CA LEU A 97 1.13 1.87 7.40
C LEU A 97 0.96 3.31 6.90
N HIS A 98 1.32 3.52 5.64
CA HIS A 98 1.14 4.77 4.92
C HIS A 98 0.18 4.52 3.76
N CYS A 99 -1.09 4.88 3.97
CA CYS A 99 -2.18 4.58 3.05
C CYS A 99 -2.33 5.70 2.01
N PHE A 100 -2.12 5.36 0.74
CA PHE A 100 -2.40 6.28 -0.36
C PHE A 100 -3.82 6.03 -0.85
N MET A 101 -4.65 7.09 -0.90
CA MET A 101 -6.06 6.99 -1.25
C MET A 101 -6.26 7.08 -2.76
N ASP A 102 -7.20 6.31 -3.27
CA ASP A 102 -7.40 6.09 -4.71
C ASP A 102 -8.34 7.12 -5.37
N GLY A 103 -9.63 6.87 -5.40
CA GLY A 103 -10.63 7.74 -6.01
C GLY A 103 -10.56 7.89 -7.53
N ARG A 104 -9.70 7.08 -8.21
CA ARG A 104 -9.57 7.01 -9.68
C ARG A 104 -9.94 5.64 -10.23
N ASP A 105 -9.43 4.61 -9.60
CA ASP A 105 -9.69 3.22 -9.98
C ASP A 105 -10.83 2.64 -9.13
N THR A 106 -11.32 3.40 -8.16
CA THR A 106 -12.47 3.14 -7.29
C THR A 106 -13.34 4.39 -7.15
N ASP A 107 -14.51 4.25 -6.53
CA ASP A 107 -15.41 5.37 -6.24
C ASP A 107 -14.67 6.47 -5.44
N PRO A 108 -14.88 7.76 -5.76
CA PRO A 108 -14.16 8.87 -5.17
C PRO A 108 -14.30 9.05 -3.64
N GLU A 109 -15.30 8.43 -3.01
CA GLU A 109 -15.57 8.51 -1.58
C GLU A 109 -15.59 7.12 -0.91
N SER A 110 -14.92 6.12 -1.51
CA SER A 110 -14.82 4.76 -0.96
C SER A 110 -13.70 4.58 0.07
N GLY A 111 -12.73 5.50 0.09
CA GLY A 111 -11.51 5.40 0.89
C GLY A 111 -11.74 5.30 2.39
N LYS A 112 -12.77 5.96 2.92
CA LYS A 112 -13.15 5.80 4.33
C LYS A 112 -13.44 4.35 4.69
N GLY A 113 -14.14 3.62 3.80
CA GLY A 113 -14.41 2.19 3.98
C GLY A 113 -13.12 1.37 3.95
N PHE A 114 -12.20 1.66 3.03
CA PHE A 114 -10.91 0.97 2.96
C PHE A 114 -10.05 1.20 4.20
N ILE A 115 -10.01 2.42 4.74
CA ILE A 115 -9.31 2.71 6.00
C ILE A 115 -9.93 1.94 7.17
N GLN A 116 -11.26 1.85 7.24
CA GLN A 116 -11.94 1.05 8.25
C GLN A 116 -11.59 -0.45 8.13
N ASP A 117 -11.53 -0.99 6.89
CA ASP A 117 -11.14 -2.38 6.65
C ASP A 117 -9.69 -2.65 7.07
N VAL A 118 -8.79 -1.70 6.81
CA VAL A 118 -7.39 -1.77 7.29
C VAL A 118 -7.36 -1.80 8.81
N GLU A 119 -8.04 -0.89 9.51
CA GLU A 119 -8.09 -0.89 10.99
C GLU A 119 -8.67 -2.19 11.55
N ASN A 120 -9.74 -2.70 10.94
CA ASN A 120 -10.35 -3.98 11.32
C ASN A 120 -9.37 -5.16 11.16
N HIS A 121 -8.54 -5.14 10.11
CA HIS A 121 -7.50 -6.16 9.92
C HIS A 121 -6.38 -6.02 10.94
N LEU A 122 -5.86 -4.81 11.16
CA LEU A 122 -4.79 -4.55 12.10
C LEU A 122 -5.16 -4.92 13.54
N ALA A 123 -6.43 -4.80 13.92
CA ALA A 123 -6.92 -5.25 15.23
C ALA A 123 -6.71 -6.74 15.48
N LYS A 124 -6.59 -7.55 14.42
CA LYS A 124 -6.34 -9.01 14.47
C LYS A 124 -4.91 -9.37 14.09
N SER A 125 -4.17 -8.44 13.51
CA SER A 125 -2.80 -8.60 13.02
C SER A 125 -1.82 -7.74 13.83
N THR A 126 -1.02 -6.90 13.18
CA THR A 126 -0.11 -5.93 13.80
C THR A 126 0.01 -4.68 12.94
N GLY A 127 0.43 -3.59 13.56
CA GLY A 127 0.68 -2.32 12.90
C GLY A 127 -0.34 -1.24 13.24
N VAL A 128 -0.08 -0.04 12.75
CA VAL A 128 -0.92 1.14 12.91
C VAL A 128 -0.88 1.99 11.66
N ILE A 129 -2.03 2.56 11.28
CA ILE A 129 -2.05 3.55 10.19
C ILE A 129 -1.38 4.82 10.70
N ALA A 130 -0.21 5.13 10.15
CA ALA A 130 0.59 6.29 10.51
C ALA A 130 0.22 7.53 9.69
N THR A 131 -0.11 7.35 8.40
CA THR A 131 -0.47 8.46 7.51
C THR A 131 -1.51 8.06 6.47
N ILE A 132 -2.27 9.06 6.04
CA ILE A 132 -3.17 8.98 4.89
C ILE A 132 -2.86 10.14 3.95
N THR A 133 -2.84 9.88 2.64
CA THR A 133 -2.63 10.93 1.61
C THR A 133 -3.23 10.48 0.29
N GLY A 134 -3.84 11.39 -0.47
CA GLY A 134 -4.37 11.11 -1.79
C GLY A 134 -3.26 10.79 -2.80
N ARG A 135 -3.55 9.89 -3.74
CA ARG A 135 -2.61 9.49 -4.80
C ARG A 135 -2.16 10.64 -5.69
N TYR A 136 -2.92 11.73 -5.73
CA TYR A 136 -2.55 12.95 -6.42
C TYR A 136 -1.20 13.50 -5.96
N TYR A 137 -0.88 13.32 -4.69
CA TYR A 137 0.38 13.74 -4.07
C TYR A 137 1.41 12.60 -4.02
N ALA A 138 1.00 11.43 -3.51
CA ALA A 138 1.89 10.33 -3.20
C ALA A 138 2.22 9.42 -4.40
N MET A 139 1.53 9.58 -5.51
CA MET A 139 1.71 8.76 -6.72
C MET A 139 1.70 9.63 -7.98
N ASP A 140 2.31 10.81 -7.91
CA ASP A 140 2.58 11.63 -9.09
C ASP A 140 3.51 10.89 -10.06
N ARG A 141 3.37 11.13 -11.35
CA ARG A 141 4.26 10.61 -12.41
C ARG A 141 4.59 11.66 -13.46
N ASP A 142 4.21 12.91 -13.17
CA ASP A 142 4.32 14.02 -14.11
C ASP A 142 5.39 15.03 -13.65
N LYS A 143 6.26 14.60 -12.71
CA LYS A 143 7.36 15.39 -12.12
C LYS A 143 6.88 16.67 -11.44
N ARG A 144 5.72 16.61 -10.83
CA ARG A 144 5.18 17.70 -10.02
C ARG A 144 5.78 17.65 -8.62
N TRP A 145 7.01 18.09 -8.51
CA TRP A 145 7.80 18.02 -7.28
C TRP A 145 7.16 18.73 -6.09
N ASP A 146 6.35 19.75 -6.35
CA ASP A 146 5.51 20.41 -5.35
C ASP A 146 4.51 19.45 -4.69
N ARG A 147 3.94 18.52 -5.46
CA ARG A 147 3.03 17.48 -4.94
C ARG A 147 3.80 16.37 -4.22
N VAL A 148 4.82 15.84 -4.87
CA VAL A 148 5.68 14.78 -4.31
C VAL A 148 6.27 15.22 -2.97
N LYS A 149 6.70 16.49 -2.87
CA LYS A 149 7.25 17.04 -1.63
C LYS A 149 6.26 16.99 -0.47
N LEU A 150 4.97 17.23 -0.70
CA LEU A 150 3.97 17.17 0.38
C LEU A 150 3.86 15.74 0.96
N ALA A 151 3.86 14.71 0.10
CA ALA A 151 3.86 13.33 0.54
C ALA A 151 5.19 12.94 1.22
N TYR A 152 6.32 13.39 0.69
CA TYR A 152 7.63 13.15 1.28
C TYR A 152 7.75 13.78 2.68
N ASP A 153 7.39 15.04 2.82
CA ASP A 153 7.45 15.76 4.11
C ASP A 153 6.51 15.12 5.14
N GLN A 154 5.38 14.60 4.71
CA GLN A 154 4.51 13.80 5.57
C GLN A 154 5.21 12.56 6.11
N LEU A 155 5.85 11.79 5.23
CA LEU A 155 6.46 10.51 5.57
C LEU A 155 7.72 10.66 6.44
N VAL A 156 8.53 11.68 6.16
CA VAL A 156 9.85 11.87 6.78
C VAL A 156 9.81 12.89 7.92
N ASN A 157 9.12 14.03 7.71
CA ASN A 157 9.07 15.12 8.68
C ASN A 157 7.83 15.08 9.56
N GLY A 158 6.83 14.26 9.22
CA GLY A 158 5.56 14.18 9.93
C GLY A 158 4.69 15.44 9.74
N GLU A 159 4.84 16.09 8.59
CA GLU A 159 4.05 17.27 8.23
C GLU A 159 2.67 16.86 7.72
N GLY A 160 1.64 17.57 8.14
CA GLY A 160 0.27 17.31 7.74
C GLY A 160 -0.72 17.61 8.86
N ARG A 161 -2.01 17.51 8.52
CA ARG A 161 -3.08 17.64 9.50
C ARG A 161 -2.97 16.49 10.51
N LYS A 162 -3.06 16.80 11.80
CA LYS A 162 -3.02 15.79 12.87
C LYS A 162 -4.41 15.26 13.13
N SER A 163 -4.54 13.95 13.28
CA SER A 163 -5.76 13.28 13.72
C SER A 163 -5.41 12.06 14.57
N ASP A 164 -6.22 11.77 15.55
CA ASP A 164 -6.14 10.55 16.37
C ASP A 164 -7.08 9.44 15.86
N ASN A 165 -7.88 9.74 14.84
CA ASN A 165 -8.83 8.81 14.22
C ASN A 165 -8.76 8.93 12.69
N MET A 166 -8.17 7.93 12.03
CA MET A 166 -7.93 7.95 10.59
C MET A 166 -9.23 7.80 9.77
N VAL A 167 -10.20 7.03 10.25
CA VAL A 167 -11.52 6.90 9.59
C VAL A 167 -12.28 8.23 9.65
N GLN A 168 -12.24 8.91 10.80
CA GLN A 168 -12.84 10.22 10.96
C GLN A 168 -12.16 11.28 10.11
N ALA A 169 -10.84 11.23 9.98
CA ALA A 169 -10.09 12.13 9.11
C ALA A 169 -10.50 12.04 7.63
N MET A 170 -10.88 10.84 7.16
CA MET A 170 -11.45 10.68 5.82
C MET A 170 -12.82 11.33 5.70
N GLN A 171 -13.70 11.17 6.71
CA GLN A 171 -15.00 11.82 6.70
C GLN A 171 -14.88 13.34 6.67
N GLU A 172 -14.01 13.90 7.49
CA GLU A 172 -13.73 15.33 7.52
C GLU A 172 -13.25 15.87 6.16
N SER A 173 -12.46 15.08 5.45
CA SER A 173 -12.03 15.41 4.09
C SER A 173 -13.23 15.51 3.13
N TYR A 174 -14.15 14.55 3.21
CA TYR A 174 -15.38 14.57 2.39
C TYR A 174 -16.30 15.72 2.76
N ASP A 175 -16.45 16.03 4.04
CA ASP A 175 -17.24 17.17 4.53
C ASP A 175 -16.68 18.52 4.00
N GLU A 176 -15.38 18.58 3.74
CA GLU A 176 -14.68 19.70 3.08
C GLU A 176 -14.78 19.66 1.54
N GLY A 177 -15.46 18.67 0.95
CA GLY A 177 -15.57 18.47 -0.49
C GLY A 177 -14.30 17.92 -1.14
N VAL A 178 -13.40 17.32 -0.38
CA VAL A 178 -12.15 16.73 -0.86
C VAL A 178 -12.30 15.21 -0.90
N THR A 179 -12.30 14.65 -2.11
CA THR A 179 -12.42 13.21 -2.34
C THR A 179 -11.08 12.48 -2.22
N ASP A 180 -11.11 11.15 -2.26
CA ASP A 180 -9.97 10.25 -2.00
C ASP A 180 -8.69 10.66 -2.73
N GLU A 181 -8.77 10.88 -4.05
CA GLU A 181 -7.61 11.23 -4.87
C GLU A 181 -6.84 12.45 -4.34
N PHE A 182 -7.56 13.40 -3.77
CA PHE A 182 -7.05 14.73 -3.40
C PHE A 182 -6.90 14.92 -1.88
N VAL A 183 -7.09 13.87 -1.08
CA VAL A 183 -6.89 13.94 0.38
C VAL A 183 -5.50 14.49 0.68
N LYS A 184 -5.47 15.63 1.37
CA LYS A 184 -4.22 16.25 1.82
C LYS A 184 -3.56 15.41 2.90
N PRO A 185 -2.23 15.53 3.09
CA PRO A 185 -1.50 14.77 4.09
C PRO A 185 -2.15 14.82 5.49
N VAL A 186 -2.51 13.66 6.03
CA VAL A 186 -3.01 13.46 7.41
C VAL A 186 -2.05 12.55 8.14
N VAL A 187 -1.65 12.93 9.34
CA VAL A 187 -0.71 12.22 10.20
C VAL A 187 -1.39 11.78 11.47
N ASN A 188 -1.25 10.52 11.84
CA ASN A 188 -1.76 10.00 13.10
C ASN A 188 -1.00 10.62 14.27
N SER A 189 -1.72 11.32 15.14
CA SER A 189 -1.14 12.02 16.30
C SER A 189 -0.81 11.10 17.48
N THR A 190 -1.29 9.84 17.45
CA THR A 190 -1.09 8.89 18.56
C THR A 190 0.21 8.11 18.44
N VAL A 191 0.92 8.22 17.32
CA VAL A 191 2.13 7.45 17.03
C VAL A 191 3.16 8.28 16.24
N ASP A 192 4.44 8.07 16.50
CA ASP A 192 5.52 8.61 15.67
C ASP A 192 5.86 7.61 14.56
N GLY A 193 5.12 7.66 13.47
CA GLY A 193 5.29 6.80 12.30
C GLY A 193 6.17 7.41 11.21
N ARG A 194 7.04 8.38 11.51
CA ARG A 194 7.99 8.94 10.54
C ARG A 194 9.02 7.91 10.13
N ILE A 195 9.35 7.90 8.85
CA ILE A 195 10.44 7.09 8.33
C ILE A 195 11.77 7.68 8.78
N LYS A 196 12.60 6.88 9.45
CA LYS A 196 13.90 7.27 10.01
C LYS A 196 15.03 6.51 9.36
N GLU A 197 16.23 7.02 9.51
CA GLU A 197 17.43 6.35 9.01
C GLU A 197 17.56 4.92 9.56
N GLY A 198 17.74 3.97 8.64
CA GLY A 198 17.85 2.55 8.95
C GLY A 198 16.51 1.83 9.09
N ASP A 199 15.37 2.50 8.91
CA ASP A 199 14.07 1.81 8.86
C ASP A 199 13.92 1.03 7.55
N VAL A 200 13.06 0.02 7.58
CA VAL A 200 12.69 -0.78 6.40
C VAL A 200 11.44 -0.19 5.77
N VAL A 201 11.46 -0.04 4.45
CA VAL A 201 10.29 0.42 3.68
C VAL A 201 9.90 -0.63 2.66
N ILE A 202 8.64 -1.04 2.66
CA ILE A 202 8.04 -1.91 1.65
C ILE A 202 6.95 -1.11 0.92
N PHE A 203 7.16 -0.90 -0.38
CA PHE A 203 6.15 -0.34 -1.25
C PHE A 203 5.37 -1.50 -1.90
N PHE A 204 4.10 -1.70 -1.51
CA PHE A 204 3.34 -2.89 -1.95
C PHE A 204 2.64 -2.76 -3.30
N ASN A 205 2.83 -1.65 -4.02
CA ASN A 205 2.38 -1.55 -5.39
C ASN A 205 3.18 -2.49 -6.29
N TYR A 206 2.51 -3.38 -7.01
CA TYR A 206 3.16 -4.24 -8.00
C TYR A 206 3.35 -3.53 -9.35
N ARG A 207 2.61 -2.46 -9.63
CA ARG A 207 2.82 -1.61 -10.80
C ARG A 207 3.74 -0.44 -10.41
N ASN A 208 4.85 -0.31 -11.14
CA ASN A 208 5.96 0.56 -10.76
C ASN A 208 5.98 1.95 -11.45
N ASP A 209 5.07 2.25 -12.38
CA ASP A 209 5.08 3.49 -13.18
C ASP A 209 4.90 4.77 -12.34
N ARG A 210 4.28 4.65 -11.17
CA ARG A 210 4.03 5.76 -10.24
C ARG A 210 4.87 5.71 -8.96
N ALA A 211 5.71 4.69 -8.79
CA ALA A 211 6.56 4.53 -7.61
C ALA A 211 8.01 5.02 -7.86
N LYS A 212 8.27 5.66 -9.01
CA LYS A 212 9.61 6.10 -9.42
C LYS A 212 9.98 7.49 -8.93
N GLU A 213 9.03 8.29 -8.58
CA GLU A 213 9.16 9.68 -8.12
C GLU A 213 8.90 9.80 -6.62
#